data_ca08904bb1b976994736ae2de6a066f3
#
_entry.id   ca08904bb1b976994736ae2de6a066f3
#
_cell.length_a   1.000
_cell.length_b   1.000
_cell.length_c   1.000
_cell.angle_alpha   90.00
_cell.angle_beta   90.00
_cell.angle_gamma   90.00
#
_symmetry.space_group_name_H-M   'P 1'
#
loop_
_entity.id
_entity.type
_entity.pdbx_description
1 polymer ?
#
loop_
_entity_poly.entity_id
_entity_poly.type
_entity_poly.pdbx_seq_one_letter_code
_entity_poly.pdbx_strand_id
1 'polypeptide(L)'
;MATIGLDGLYYAPITEAANGTETYGTPVKLAGAIQVDVTVENYDAQLDADDGIFETIREFKKGTLSLKVAELIPEAAVAMLGVTKDSNGVIVSTAEDISAVVAVAFRARKPNGKYRYFWLYRVKFSTPSTNLATKGDSITFQTPTIEGTIMRRNKVDGSNKHPWKVEVTEGETGVTAATIEGWTTAVYEPSYPAAQNNH
;
A
#
# COMPACT_ATOMS: atom_id res chain seq x y z
N MET A 1 5.40 19.71 -7.47
CA MET A 1 6.68 19.31 -8.10
C MET A 1 6.59 17.83 -8.43
N ALA A 2 6.91 17.41 -9.66
CA ALA A 2 6.88 16.00 -10.09
C ALA A 2 7.88 15.15 -9.29
N THR A 3 7.71 13.82 -9.28
CA THR A 3 8.65 12.86 -8.69
C THR A 3 9.53 12.27 -9.78
N ILE A 4 10.79 11.94 -9.45
CA ILE A 4 11.79 11.46 -10.41
C ILE A 4 12.37 10.08 -10.07
N GLY A 5 11.96 9.48 -8.99
CA GLY A 5 12.46 8.16 -8.58
C GLY A 5 11.52 7.51 -7.57
N LEU A 6 11.59 6.19 -7.51
CA LEU A 6 10.84 5.35 -6.59
C LEU A 6 11.83 4.47 -5.83
N ASP A 7 11.71 4.40 -4.52
CA ASP A 7 12.48 3.49 -3.68
C ASP A 7 11.75 3.21 -2.35
N GLY A 8 12.43 2.52 -1.42
CA GLY A 8 11.92 2.33 -0.07
C GLY A 8 10.58 1.60 -0.02
N LEU A 9 10.47 0.47 -0.73
CA LEU A 9 9.28 -0.37 -0.68
C LEU A 9 9.33 -1.27 0.57
N TYR A 10 8.28 -1.17 1.40
CA TYR A 10 8.10 -1.94 2.63
C TYR A 10 6.69 -2.52 2.67
N TYR A 11 6.53 -3.64 3.38
CA TYR A 11 5.23 -4.14 3.79
C TYR A 11 5.21 -4.35 5.31
N ALA A 12 4.03 -4.23 5.91
CA ALA A 12 3.81 -4.56 7.30
C ALA A 12 2.63 -5.52 7.41
N PRO A 13 2.77 -6.67 8.08
CA PRO A 13 1.68 -7.59 8.29
C PRO A 13 0.60 -6.95 9.17
N ILE A 14 -0.67 -7.31 8.90
CA ILE A 14 -1.81 -6.85 9.70
C ILE A 14 -2.34 -8.06 10.47
N THR A 15 -2.50 -7.87 11.77
CA THR A 15 -3.23 -8.80 12.63
C THR A 15 -4.57 -8.19 12.97
N GLU A 16 -5.64 -8.90 12.68
CA GLU A 16 -7.00 -8.47 12.97
C GLU A 16 -7.53 -9.27 14.17
N ALA A 17 -7.86 -8.58 15.25
CA ALA A 17 -8.45 -9.19 16.42
C ALA A 17 -9.94 -9.50 16.17
N ALA A 18 -10.52 -10.42 16.96
CA ALA A 18 -11.93 -10.81 16.82
C ALA A 18 -12.93 -9.66 16.97
N ASN A 19 -12.55 -8.57 17.62
CA ASN A 19 -13.33 -7.34 17.74
C ASN A 19 -13.17 -6.37 16.56
N GLY A 20 -12.47 -6.77 15.48
CA GLY A 20 -12.21 -5.93 14.31
C GLY A 20 -11.08 -4.91 14.48
N THR A 21 -10.36 -4.95 15.60
CA THR A 21 -9.20 -4.06 15.80
C THR A 21 -8.02 -4.55 14.95
N GLU A 22 -7.51 -3.68 14.11
CA GLU A 22 -6.32 -3.93 13.30
C GLU A 22 -5.06 -3.46 14.04
N THR A 23 -4.05 -4.32 14.06
CA THR A 23 -2.72 -4.01 14.58
C THR A 23 -1.70 -4.25 13.48
N TYR A 24 -0.80 -3.30 13.29
CA TYR A 24 0.24 -3.37 12.29
C TYR A 24 1.53 -3.92 12.92
N GLY A 25 2.13 -4.89 12.25
CA GLY A 25 3.44 -5.40 12.61
C GLY A 25 4.56 -4.45 12.17
N THR A 26 5.79 -4.82 12.50
CA THR A 26 6.98 -4.07 12.09
C THR A 26 7.12 -4.09 10.56
N PRO A 27 7.36 -2.93 9.92
CA PRO A 27 7.62 -2.87 8.50
C PRO A 27 8.85 -3.68 8.10
N VAL A 28 8.70 -4.48 7.07
CA VAL A 28 9.78 -5.30 6.47
C VAL A 28 10.05 -4.77 5.08
N LYS A 29 11.33 -4.60 4.75
CA LYS A 29 11.72 -4.14 3.41
C LYS A 29 11.41 -5.25 2.39
N LEU A 30 10.64 -4.86 1.37
CA LEU A 30 10.46 -5.68 0.18
C LEU A 30 11.65 -5.48 -0.77
N ALA A 31 11.73 -6.23 -1.84
CA ALA A 31 12.78 -6.12 -2.87
C ALA A 31 12.84 -4.71 -3.52
N GLY A 32 13.79 -4.50 -4.41
CA GLY A 32 13.92 -3.25 -5.15
C GLY A 32 12.64 -2.92 -5.94
N ALA A 33 12.06 -1.75 -5.72
CA ALA A 33 10.91 -1.28 -6.46
C ALA A 33 11.34 -0.76 -7.84
N ILE A 34 10.65 -1.20 -8.89
CA ILE A 34 10.85 -0.72 -10.26
C ILE A 34 9.73 0.26 -10.62
N GLN A 35 8.48 -0.12 -10.32
CA GLN A 35 7.29 0.68 -10.62
C GLN A 35 6.20 0.42 -9.59
N VAL A 36 5.45 1.46 -9.27
CA VAL A 36 4.27 1.41 -8.42
C VAL A 36 3.18 2.21 -9.09
N ASP A 37 2.08 1.55 -9.41
CA ASP A 37 0.88 2.19 -9.96
C ASP A 37 -0.27 2.01 -8.97
N VAL A 38 -0.93 3.11 -8.63
CA VAL A 38 -2.10 3.14 -7.75
C VAL A 38 -3.26 3.75 -8.51
N THR A 39 -4.30 2.95 -8.73
CA THR A 39 -5.55 3.38 -9.37
C THR A 39 -6.68 3.30 -8.35
N VAL A 40 -7.57 4.28 -8.34
CA VAL A 40 -8.68 4.37 -7.39
C VAL A 40 -9.99 4.30 -8.15
N GLU A 41 -10.90 3.44 -7.68
CA GLU A 41 -12.29 3.39 -8.10
C GLU A 41 -13.17 4.03 -7.02
N ASN A 42 -14.12 4.85 -7.45
CA ASN A 42 -15.09 5.49 -6.58
C ASN A 42 -16.51 4.96 -6.85
N TYR A 43 -17.36 5.06 -5.87
CA TYR A 43 -18.81 5.08 -6.09
C TYR A 43 -19.16 6.49 -6.53
N ASP A 44 -19.82 6.60 -7.66
CA ASP A 44 -20.33 7.87 -8.18
C ASP A 44 -21.86 7.76 -8.24
N ALA A 45 -22.56 8.69 -7.62
CA ALA A 45 -24.00 8.85 -7.73
C ALA A 45 -24.30 10.32 -8.07
N GLN A 46 -25.19 10.51 -9.02
CA GLN A 46 -25.64 11.81 -9.48
C GLN A 46 -27.16 11.87 -9.37
N LEU A 47 -27.64 12.96 -8.81
CA LEU A 47 -29.06 13.31 -8.80
C LEU A 47 -29.26 14.48 -9.74
N ASP A 48 -30.12 14.30 -10.73
CA ASP A 48 -30.52 15.35 -11.64
C ASP A 48 -31.88 15.91 -11.22
N ALA A 49 -32.01 17.23 -11.20
CA ALA A 49 -33.27 17.94 -10.96
C ALA A 49 -33.30 19.23 -11.80
N ASP A 50 -34.48 19.65 -12.22
CA ASP A 50 -34.72 20.86 -13.00
C ASP A 50 -33.80 21.01 -14.25
N ASP A 51 -33.66 19.91 -15.01
CA ASP A 51 -32.82 19.78 -16.22
C ASP A 51 -31.31 20.00 -16.00
N GLY A 52 -30.84 19.81 -14.77
CA GLY A 52 -29.42 19.91 -14.42
C GLY A 52 -28.98 18.97 -13.32
N ILE A 53 -27.64 18.90 -13.12
CA ILE A 53 -27.05 18.14 -12.02
C ILE A 53 -27.36 18.89 -10.72
N PHE A 54 -28.15 18.28 -9.84
CA PHE A 54 -28.51 18.84 -8.53
C PHE A 54 -27.51 18.46 -7.44
N GLU A 55 -27.12 17.17 -7.40
CA GLU A 55 -26.19 16.67 -6.39
C GLU A 55 -25.30 15.57 -6.99
N THR A 56 -24.01 15.53 -6.59
CA THR A 56 -23.07 14.47 -6.94
C THR A 56 -22.39 13.96 -5.69
N ILE A 57 -22.48 12.66 -5.43
CA ILE A 57 -21.78 12.00 -4.34
C ILE A 57 -20.67 11.14 -4.93
N ARG A 58 -19.46 11.28 -4.37
CA ARG A 58 -18.30 10.49 -4.77
C ARG A 58 -17.61 9.93 -3.54
N GLU A 59 -17.57 8.60 -3.42
CA GLU A 59 -16.98 7.90 -2.29
C GLU A 59 -15.97 6.86 -2.74
N PHE A 60 -14.91 6.64 -1.93
CA PHE A 60 -13.92 5.61 -2.20
C PHE A 60 -14.56 4.22 -2.17
N LYS A 61 -14.39 3.44 -3.23
CA LYS A 61 -14.87 2.06 -3.36
C LYS A 61 -13.76 1.06 -3.07
N LYS A 62 -12.71 1.10 -3.84
CA LYS A 62 -11.49 0.29 -3.74
C LYS A 62 -10.38 0.93 -4.55
N GLY A 63 -9.17 0.44 -4.40
CA GLY A 63 -8.07 0.77 -5.32
C GLY A 63 -7.41 -0.49 -5.85
N THR A 64 -6.64 -0.33 -6.90
CA THR A 64 -5.74 -1.35 -7.44
C THR A 64 -4.32 -0.86 -7.30
N LEU A 65 -3.46 -1.70 -6.72
CA LEU A 65 -2.03 -1.50 -6.61
C LEU A 65 -1.33 -2.46 -7.56
N SER A 66 -0.53 -1.95 -8.48
CA SER A 66 0.37 -2.76 -9.31
C SER A 66 1.81 -2.46 -8.90
N LEU A 67 2.51 -3.48 -8.42
CA LEU A 67 3.91 -3.42 -8.00
C LEU A 67 4.78 -4.21 -8.95
N LYS A 68 5.70 -3.52 -9.63
CA LYS A 68 6.78 -4.16 -10.37
C LYS A 68 8.03 -4.12 -9.51
N VAL A 69 8.58 -5.29 -9.19
CA VAL A 69 9.73 -5.44 -8.30
C VAL A 69 10.87 -6.16 -9.02
N ALA A 70 12.10 -5.95 -8.55
CA ALA A 70 13.26 -6.63 -9.12
C ALA A 70 13.19 -8.14 -8.87
N GLU A 71 12.71 -8.52 -7.68
CA GLU A 71 12.57 -9.90 -7.23
C GLU A 71 11.49 -9.97 -6.13
N LEU A 72 10.77 -11.07 -6.07
CA LEU A 72 9.90 -11.39 -4.94
C LEU A 72 10.63 -12.39 -4.03
N ILE A 73 11.14 -11.91 -2.91
CA ILE A 73 11.83 -12.76 -1.95
C ILE A 73 10.87 -13.77 -1.29
N PRO A 74 11.32 -15.01 -1.02
CA PRO A 74 10.47 -16.08 -0.48
C PRO A 74 9.71 -15.69 0.78
N GLU A 75 10.34 -14.97 1.70
CA GLU A 75 9.75 -14.53 2.97
C GLU A 75 8.58 -13.56 2.73
N ALA A 76 8.71 -12.67 1.75
CA ALA A 76 7.64 -11.75 1.37
C ALA A 76 6.48 -12.50 0.67
N ALA A 77 6.79 -13.51 -0.16
CA ALA A 77 5.77 -14.35 -0.78
C ALA A 77 4.94 -15.08 0.29
N VAL A 78 5.59 -15.70 1.28
CA VAL A 78 4.90 -16.33 2.42
C VAL A 78 4.02 -15.32 3.16
N ALA A 79 4.55 -14.15 3.49
CA ALA A 79 3.85 -13.15 4.29
C ALA A 79 2.67 -12.49 3.55
N MET A 80 2.76 -12.32 2.23
CA MET A 80 1.75 -11.59 1.44
C MET A 80 0.78 -12.50 0.70
N LEU A 81 1.26 -13.63 0.17
CA LEU A 81 0.46 -14.53 -0.67
C LEU A 81 -0.10 -15.73 0.09
N GLY A 82 0.37 -15.97 1.33
CA GLY A 82 -0.08 -17.08 2.14
C GLY A 82 0.48 -18.45 1.72
N VAL A 83 1.48 -18.45 0.82
CA VAL A 83 2.18 -19.69 0.44
C VAL A 83 3.01 -20.21 1.61
N THR A 84 3.32 -21.51 1.61
CA THR A 84 4.10 -22.13 2.67
C THR A 84 5.55 -22.40 2.21
N LYS A 85 6.47 -22.39 3.16
CA LYS A 85 7.86 -22.77 2.94
C LYS A 85 8.12 -24.06 3.70
N ASP A 86 8.53 -25.11 2.99
CA ASP A 86 8.82 -26.40 3.61
C ASP A 86 10.14 -26.38 4.39
N SER A 87 10.47 -27.50 5.06
CA SER A 87 11.72 -27.68 5.83
C SER A 87 12.99 -27.60 4.97
N ASN A 88 12.89 -27.80 3.66
CA ASN A 88 13.99 -27.72 2.71
C ASN A 88 14.11 -26.33 2.05
N GLY A 89 13.25 -25.38 2.44
CA GLY A 89 13.25 -24.03 1.90
C GLY A 89 12.47 -23.87 0.59
N VAL A 90 11.72 -24.90 0.17
CA VAL A 90 10.92 -24.88 -1.06
C VAL A 90 9.59 -24.15 -0.79
N ILE A 91 9.23 -23.24 -1.69
CA ILE A 91 7.93 -22.57 -1.66
C ILE A 91 6.89 -23.51 -2.29
N VAL A 92 5.87 -23.82 -1.51
CA VAL A 92 4.74 -24.64 -1.93
C VAL A 92 3.50 -23.76 -2.02
N SER A 93 2.91 -23.72 -3.21
CA SER A 93 1.64 -23.05 -3.45
C SER A 93 0.52 -24.07 -3.55
N THR A 94 -0.54 -23.87 -2.79
CA THR A 94 -1.71 -24.78 -2.74
C THR A 94 -2.96 -24.04 -3.22
N ALA A 95 -4.01 -24.80 -3.55
CA ALA A 95 -5.30 -24.23 -3.93
C ALA A 95 -6.01 -23.53 -2.75
N GLU A 96 -5.63 -23.87 -1.53
CA GLU A 96 -6.19 -23.38 -0.28
C GLU A 96 -5.45 -22.13 0.25
N ASP A 97 -4.39 -21.69 -0.43
CA ASP A 97 -3.61 -20.53 0.01
C ASP A 97 -4.46 -19.26 0.04
N ILE A 98 -4.48 -18.60 1.18
CA ILE A 98 -5.22 -17.34 1.38
C ILE A 98 -4.22 -16.22 1.58
N SER A 99 -4.19 -15.30 0.63
CA SER A 99 -3.35 -14.10 0.73
C SER A 99 -3.65 -13.32 2.00
N ALA A 100 -2.61 -12.96 2.73
CA ALA A 100 -2.72 -12.12 3.91
C ALA A 100 -3.00 -10.66 3.50
N VAL A 101 -3.62 -9.92 4.41
CA VAL A 101 -3.77 -8.48 4.27
C VAL A 101 -2.56 -7.80 4.89
N VAL A 102 -1.94 -6.87 4.16
CA VAL A 102 -0.75 -6.15 4.59
C VAL A 102 -0.89 -4.66 4.36
N ALA A 103 -0.17 -3.85 5.12
CA ALA A 103 0.05 -2.45 4.77
C ALA A 103 1.29 -2.34 3.86
N VAL A 104 1.27 -1.41 2.92
CA VAL A 104 2.38 -1.22 1.95
C VAL A 104 2.85 0.21 1.98
N ALA A 105 4.15 0.42 2.12
CA ALA A 105 4.79 1.72 2.02
C ALA A 105 5.75 1.79 0.86
N PHE A 106 5.86 2.98 0.29
CA PHE A 106 6.88 3.34 -0.67
C PHE A 106 7.14 4.84 -0.60
N ARG A 107 8.25 5.26 -1.17
CA ARG A 107 8.57 6.68 -1.28
C ARG A 107 9.02 7.06 -2.67
N ALA A 108 8.78 8.31 -3.03
CA ALA A 108 9.17 8.86 -4.31
C ALA A 108 10.07 10.08 -4.13
N ARG A 109 11.20 10.09 -4.82
CA ARG A 109 12.16 11.19 -4.77
C ARG A 109 11.68 12.36 -5.61
N LYS A 110 11.87 13.58 -5.11
CA LYS A 110 11.63 14.84 -5.82
C LYS A 110 12.93 15.41 -6.39
N PRO A 111 12.87 16.29 -7.42
CA PRO A 111 14.06 16.93 -7.99
C PRO A 111 14.87 17.75 -6.99
N ASN A 112 14.25 18.25 -5.93
CA ASN A 112 14.88 19.01 -4.87
C ASN A 112 15.63 18.15 -3.82
N GLY A 113 15.77 16.84 -4.07
CA GLY A 113 16.44 15.91 -3.17
C GLY A 113 15.57 15.38 -2.01
N LYS A 114 14.38 15.94 -1.79
CA LYS A 114 13.45 15.53 -0.76
C LYS A 114 12.58 14.36 -1.23
N TYR A 115 11.87 13.71 -0.30
CA TYR A 115 11.02 12.57 -0.58
C TYR A 115 9.56 12.85 -0.28
N ARG A 116 8.68 12.12 -0.98
CA ARG A 116 7.27 11.98 -0.68
C ARG A 116 7.03 10.52 -0.29
N TYR A 117 6.45 10.31 0.87
CA TYR A 117 6.25 9.01 1.47
C TYR A 117 4.77 8.65 1.45
N PHE A 118 4.49 7.36 1.33
CA PHE A 118 3.13 6.82 1.24
C PHE A 118 3.00 5.61 2.14
N TRP A 119 1.82 5.46 2.78
CA TRP A 119 1.31 4.22 3.30
C TRP A 119 -0.06 3.92 2.70
N LEU A 120 -0.24 2.70 2.21
CA LEU A 120 -1.54 2.10 1.89
C LEU A 120 -1.86 1.16 3.04
N TYR A 121 -2.91 1.45 3.78
CA TYR A 121 -3.16 0.79 5.06
C TYR A 121 -3.59 -0.65 4.95
N ARG A 122 -4.31 -1.02 3.87
CA ARG A 122 -4.88 -2.34 3.73
C ARG A 122 -4.85 -2.78 2.27
N VAL A 123 -3.94 -3.70 1.96
CA VAL A 123 -3.75 -4.25 0.62
C VAL A 123 -3.79 -5.76 0.70
N LYS A 124 -4.52 -6.40 -0.21
CA LYS A 124 -4.56 -7.85 -0.39
C LYS A 124 -4.05 -8.17 -1.78
N PHE A 125 -2.96 -8.92 -1.86
CA PHE A 125 -2.32 -9.29 -3.12
C PHE A 125 -2.95 -10.54 -3.73
N SER A 126 -2.98 -10.58 -5.06
CA SER A 126 -3.27 -11.79 -5.84
C SER A 126 -1.98 -12.53 -6.18
N THR A 127 -2.10 -13.81 -6.45
CA THR A 127 -0.98 -14.62 -6.91
C THR A 127 -0.44 -14.05 -8.22
N PRO A 128 0.85 -13.71 -8.30
CA PRO A 128 1.45 -13.15 -9.50
C PRO A 128 1.53 -14.19 -10.64
N SER A 129 1.42 -13.71 -11.87
CA SER A 129 1.76 -14.54 -13.03
C SER A 129 3.27 -14.68 -13.16
N THR A 130 3.73 -15.87 -13.58
CA THR A 130 5.14 -16.15 -13.84
C THR A 130 5.37 -16.12 -15.34
N ASN A 131 6.21 -15.19 -15.82
CA ASN A 131 6.60 -15.07 -17.20
C ASN A 131 8.13 -15.22 -17.30
N LEU A 132 8.57 -16.23 -17.99
CA LEU A 132 10.00 -16.53 -18.18
C LEU A 132 10.29 -16.62 -19.68
N ALA A 133 11.39 -16.02 -20.11
CA ALA A 133 11.85 -16.09 -21.50
C ALA A 133 13.31 -16.54 -21.55
N THR A 134 13.65 -17.28 -22.59
CA THR A 134 15.02 -17.72 -22.86
C THR A 134 15.90 -16.51 -23.23
N LYS A 135 17.16 -16.54 -22.80
CA LYS A 135 18.16 -15.55 -23.22
C LYS A 135 18.32 -15.61 -24.74
N GLY A 136 18.02 -14.50 -25.41
CA GLY A 136 18.32 -14.28 -26.82
C GLY A 136 19.66 -13.55 -27.02
N ASP A 137 19.82 -12.89 -28.14
CA ASP A 137 21.01 -12.09 -28.48
C ASP A 137 21.20 -10.88 -27.55
N SER A 138 20.12 -10.44 -26.86
CA SER A 138 20.14 -9.41 -25.82
C SER A 138 19.68 -9.95 -24.47
N ILE A 139 20.22 -9.41 -23.40
CA ILE A 139 19.80 -9.74 -22.03
C ILE A 139 18.59 -8.89 -21.67
N THR A 140 17.43 -9.52 -21.45
CA THR A 140 16.23 -8.87 -20.96
C THR A 140 15.91 -9.40 -19.56
N PHE A 141 15.84 -8.50 -18.56
CA PHE A 141 15.45 -8.88 -17.22
C PHE A 141 13.94 -9.17 -17.16
N GLN A 142 13.59 -10.32 -16.61
CA GLN A 142 12.22 -10.69 -16.31
C GLN A 142 11.92 -10.27 -14.88
N THR A 143 11.01 -9.32 -14.71
CA THR A 143 10.68 -8.74 -13.41
C THR A 143 9.22 -9.02 -13.08
N PRO A 144 8.92 -9.61 -11.89
CA PRO A 144 7.54 -9.94 -11.53
C PRO A 144 6.72 -8.66 -11.27
N THR A 145 5.47 -8.72 -11.70
CA THR A 145 4.44 -7.74 -11.35
C THR A 145 3.43 -8.40 -10.42
N ILE A 146 3.17 -7.77 -9.29
CA ILE A 146 2.24 -8.26 -8.28
C ILE A 146 1.10 -7.27 -8.18
N GLU A 147 -0.13 -7.75 -8.32
CA GLU A 147 -1.32 -6.92 -8.21
C GLU A 147 -1.99 -7.10 -6.86
N GLY A 148 -2.49 -6.01 -6.30
CA GLY A 148 -3.20 -6.01 -5.04
C GLY A 148 -4.41 -5.10 -5.05
N THR A 149 -5.42 -5.48 -4.29
CA THR A 149 -6.59 -4.65 -4.04
C THR A 149 -6.38 -3.81 -2.80
N ILE A 150 -6.51 -2.49 -2.95
CA ILE A 150 -6.45 -1.54 -1.85
C ILE A 150 -7.85 -1.39 -1.27
N MET A 151 -7.96 -1.53 0.04
CA MET A 151 -9.20 -1.39 0.79
C MET A 151 -9.05 -0.29 1.85
N ARG A 152 -10.17 0.27 2.29
CA ARG A 152 -10.18 1.09 3.51
C ARG A 152 -9.83 0.21 4.70
N ARG A 153 -9.16 0.73 5.71
CA ARG A 153 -8.89 0.00 6.95
C ARG A 153 -10.16 -0.11 7.80
N ASN A 154 -10.25 -1.15 8.61
CA ASN A 154 -11.37 -1.34 9.54
C ASN A 154 -11.25 -0.43 10.76
N LYS A 155 -10.02 -0.20 11.21
CA LYS A 155 -9.74 0.72 12.32
C LYS A 155 -10.06 2.16 11.91
N VAL A 156 -10.87 2.85 12.71
CA VAL A 156 -11.12 4.28 12.55
C VAL A 156 -9.91 5.10 13.03
N ASP A 157 -9.73 6.28 12.49
CA ASP A 157 -8.76 7.25 12.96
C ASP A 157 -9.33 8.16 14.05
N GLY A 158 -8.53 9.10 14.54
CA GLY A 158 -8.95 10.08 15.56
C GLY A 158 -10.07 11.02 15.11
N SER A 159 -10.43 11.06 13.83
CA SER A 159 -11.56 11.80 13.27
C SER A 159 -12.76 10.91 12.94
N ASN A 160 -12.78 9.67 13.44
CA ASN A 160 -13.81 8.67 13.21
C ASN A 160 -14.02 8.31 11.73
N LYS A 161 -12.93 8.29 10.94
CA LYS A 161 -12.93 7.90 9.53
C LYS A 161 -12.10 6.65 9.28
N HIS A 162 -12.32 5.99 8.16
CA HIS A 162 -11.60 4.81 7.72
C HIS A 162 -10.59 5.17 6.62
N PRO A 163 -9.39 5.65 6.94
CA PRO A 163 -8.40 5.98 5.92
C PRO A 163 -7.95 4.73 5.15
N TRP A 164 -7.68 4.90 3.86
CA TRP A 164 -7.11 3.87 3.00
C TRP A 164 -5.66 4.18 2.61
N LYS A 165 -5.30 5.46 2.64
CA LYS A 165 -3.96 5.97 2.30
C LYS A 165 -3.58 7.13 3.22
N VAL A 166 -2.31 7.26 3.50
CA VAL A 166 -1.69 8.46 4.08
C VAL A 166 -0.43 8.79 3.29
N GLU A 167 -0.14 10.07 3.19
CA GLU A 167 1.07 10.54 2.52
C GLU A 167 1.64 11.75 3.23
N VAL A 168 2.96 11.90 3.13
CA VAL A 168 3.68 13.05 3.67
C VAL A 168 4.79 13.47 2.71
N THR A 169 5.01 14.76 2.60
CA THR A 169 6.12 15.32 1.83
C THR A 169 7.13 15.94 2.78
N GLU A 170 8.36 15.50 2.68
CA GLU A 170 9.47 16.03 3.45
C GLU A 170 9.67 17.53 3.20
N GLY A 171 9.79 18.30 4.30
CA GLY A 171 10.02 19.74 4.29
C GLY A 171 8.79 20.59 4.02
N GLU A 172 7.58 20.02 4.10
CA GLU A 172 6.34 20.80 4.20
C GLU A 172 6.14 21.32 5.63
N THR A 173 5.39 22.41 5.75
CA THR A 173 5.10 23.03 7.06
C THR A 173 4.37 22.03 7.97
N GLY A 174 4.85 21.88 9.20
CA GLY A 174 4.29 20.92 10.18
C GLY A 174 4.88 19.52 10.12
N VAL A 175 5.67 19.17 9.10
CA VAL A 175 6.35 17.88 9.01
C VAL A 175 7.67 17.94 9.78
N THR A 176 7.79 17.09 10.81
CA THR A 176 8.99 16.99 11.64
C THR A 176 9.94 15.89 11.13
N ALA A 177 11.22 15.98 11.46
CA ALA A 177 12.20 14.91 11.19
C ALA A 177 11.76 13.58 11.81
N ALA A 178 11.26 13.60 13.04
CA ALA A 178 10.75 12.41 13.74
C ALA A 178 9.61 11.72 12.99
N THR A 179 8.71 12.49 12.34
CA THR A 179 7.65 11.92 11.49
C THR A 179 8.23 11.13 10.32
N ILE A 180 9.27 11.66 9.67
CA ILE A 180 9.92 11.03 8.53
C ILE A 180 10.74 9.80 8.95
N GLU A 181 11.52 9.90 10.03
CA GLU A 181 12.31 8.79 10.58
C GLU A 181 11.42 7.64 11.04
N GLY A 182 10.27 7.95 11.65
CA GLY A 182 9.28 6.97 12.07
C GLY A 182 8.59 6.24 10.93
N TRP A 183 8.61 6.77 9.70
CA TRP A 183 7.81 6.27 8.59
C TRP A 183 8.13 4.84 8.15
N THR A 184 9.38 4.42 8.29
CA THR A 184 9.85 3.07 7.92
C THR A 184 9.99 2.14 9.12
N THR A 185 9.81 2.64 10.35
CA THR A 185 9.92 1.85 11.58
C THR A 185 8.57 1.36 12.09
N ALA A 186 7.51 2.10 11.77
CA ALA A 186 6.13 1.74 12.12
C ALA A 186 5.16 2.27 11.05
N VAL A 187 4.00 1.63 10.92
CA VAL A 187 2.90 2.16 10.09
C VAL A 187 2.38 3.43 10.75
N TYR A 188 2.34 4.51 10.00
CA TYR A 188 1.93 5.81 10.53
C TYR A 188 0.45 5.83 10.93
N GLU A 189 0.18 6.24 12.16
CA GLU A 189 -1.18 6.43 12.68
C GLU A 189 -1.50 7.93 12.72
N PRO A 190 -2.55 8.37 11.99
CA PRO A 190 -2.95 9.77 12.01
C PRO A 190 -3.37 10.22 13.41
N SER A 191 -2.82 11.34 13.87
CA SER A 191 -3.23 12.00 15.10
C SER A 191 -3.85 13.35 14.75
N TYR A 192 -5.01 13.62 15.32
CA TYR A 192 -5.71 14.89 15.14
C TYR A 192 -5.75 15.63 16.48
N PRO A 193 -5.68 16.96 16.48
CA PRO A 193 -5.95 17.74 17.70
C PRO A 193 -7.32 17.33 18.24
N ALA A 194 -7.43 17.20 19.57
CA ALA A 194 -8.72 16.97 20.19
C ALA A 194 -9.69 18.08 19.71
N ALA A 195 -10.88 17.68 19.27
CA ALA A 195 -11.92 18.66 18.89
C ALA A 195 -12.13 19.59 20.08
N GLN A 196 -11.86 20.88 19.90
CA GLN A 196 -12.22 21.89 20.89
C GLN A 196 -13.74 21.92 20.93
N ASN A 197 -14.32 21.31 21.95
CA ASN A 197 -15.73 21.50 22.26
C ASN A 197 -15.92 22.95 22.69
N ASN A 198 -16.22 23.82 21.73
CA ASN A 198 -16.77 25.13 22.04
C ASN A 198 -18.23 24.90 22.48
N HIS A 199 -18.43 24.92 23.78
CA HIS A 199 -19.74 25.06 24.40
C HIS A 199 -20.22 26.51 24.27
#